data_f3c7f77a551905080443969110519864
#
_entry.id   f3c7f77a551905080443969110519864
#
_cell.length_a   1.000
_cell.length_b   1.000
_cell.length_c   1.000
_cell.angle_alpha   90.00
_cell.angle_beta   90.00
_cell.angle_gamma   90.00
#
_symmetry.space_group_name_H-M   'P 1'
#
loop_
_entity.id
_entity.type
_entity.pdbx_description
1 polymer ?
#
loop_
_entity_poly.entity_id
_entity_poly.type
_entity_poly.pdbx_seq_one_letter_code
_entity_poly.pdbx_strand_id
1 'polypeptide(L)'
;MKNSALFLAISLALAGLAPWSPVHAEGQLLGSYEDRVAIKQLMWDYVRAADTLDEDAYAAVFTPDGSFNQIKGRDALKKMIVDMEKSQAERRQTGQLSGLMHHFMANQTIEFIAEDHARVHYYWQTVFAGRDLANPPRMAAAGRGMDDVVRVDGRWLIQSRNVAPDN
;
A
#
# COMPACT_ATOMS: atom_id res chain seq x y z
N MET A 1 70.20 -39.38 -41.59
CA MET A 1 69.82 -38.14 -40.95
C MET A 1 68.31 -38.25 -40.82
N LYS A 2 67.77 -38.47 -39.62
CA LYS A 2 66.32 -38.76 -39.35
C LYS A 2 65.73 -37.50 -38.71
N ASN A 3 64.80 -36.84 -39.40
CA ASN A 3 64.05 -35.73 -38.85
C ASN A 3 62.84 -36.29 -38.10
N SER A 4 62.83 -36.17 -36.77
CA SER A 4 61.66 -36.42 -35.95
C SER A 4 60.84 -35.16 -35.82
N ALA A 5 59.61 -35.17 -36.41
CA ALA A 5 58.62 -34.14 -36.22
C ALA A 5 57.83 -34.40 -34.91
N LEU A 6 57.90 -33.43 -34.00
CA LEU A 6 57.19 -33.44 -32.74
C LEU A 6 55.80 -32.89 -32.97
N PHE A 7 54.74 -33.74 -32.92
CA PHE A 7 53.39 -33.30 -32.95
C PHE A 7 52.93 -32.86 -31.56
N LEU A 8 52.70 -31.57 -31.40
CA LEU A 8 52.11 -31.00 -30.19
C LEU A 8 50.58 -31.14 -30.28
N ALA A 9 50.01 -32.06 -29.50
CA ALA A 9 48.56 -32.20 -29.41
C ALA A 9 48.00 -31.10 -28.47
N ILE A 10 47.31 -30.12 -28.98
CA ILE A 10 46.58 -29.12 -28.21
C ILE A 10 45.21 -29.75 -27.84
N SER A 11 45.08 -30.15 -26.58
CA SER A 11 43.79 -30.57 -26.04
C SER A 11 42.92 -29.36 -25.72
N LEU A 12 41.93 -29.11 -26.54
CA LEU A 12 40.92 -28.09 -26.28
C LEU A 12 39.97 -28.60 -25.19
N ALA A 13 40.12 -28.12 -23.96
CA ALA A 13 39.16 -28.38 -22.90
C ALA A 13 37.85 -27.56 -23.18
N LEU A 14 36.81 -28.26 -23.64
CA LEU A 14 35.46 -27.67 -23.63
C LEU A 14 35.05 -27.47 -22.17
N ALA A 15 35.16 -26.26 -21.66
CA ALA A 15 34.47 -25.87 -20.44
C ALA A 15 32.97 -25.97 -20.70
N GLY A 16 32.34 -27.02 -20.20
CA GLY A 16 30.88 -27.16 -20.27
C GLY A 16 30.20 -26.00 -19.57
N LEU A 17 29.49 -25.18 -20.35
CA LEU A 17 28.56 -24.22 -19.82
C LEU A 17 27.48 -25.04 -19.09
N ALA A 18 27.51 -25.04 -17.76
CA ALA A 18 26.41 -25.57 -16.96
C ALA A 18 25.14 -24.85 -17.39
N PRO A 19 24.06 -25.60 -17.70
CA PRO A 19 22.81 -24.94 -18.02
C PRO A 19 22.41 -24.07 -16.85
N TRP A 20 22.15 -22.77 -17.12
CA TRP A 20 21.61 -21.86 -16.14
C TRP A 20 20.23 -22.38 -15.76
N SER A 21 20.16 -23.14 -14.66
CA SER A 21 18.88 -23.51 -14.08
C SER A 21 18.21 -22.23 -13.61
N PRO A 22 17.04 -21.89 -14.13
CA PRO A 22 16.29 -20.79 -13.55
C PRO A 22 16.06 -21.17 -12.10
N VAL A 23 16.53 -20.32 -11.17
CA VAL A 23 16.14 -20.39 -9.78
C VAL A 23 14.65 -20.12 -9.77
N HIS A 24 13.84 -21.19 -9.86
CA HIS A 24 12.45 -21.12 -9.50
C HIS A 24 12.46 -20.83 -8.00
N ALA A 25 12.29 -19.56 -7.65
CA ALA A 25 11.79 -19.22 -6.34
C ALA A 25 10.40 -19.88 -6.25
N GLU A 26 10.36 -21.12 -5.76
CA GLU A 26 9.15 -21.77 -5.28
C GLU A 26 8.70 -21.10 -3.95
N GLY A 27 8.61 -19.77 -3.95
CA GLY A 27 7.68 -19.05 -3.13
C GLY A 27 6.44 -18.96 -3.99
N GLN A 28 5.49 -19.85 -3.75
CA GLN A 28 4.14 -19.72 -4.29
C GLN A 28 3.74 -18.26 -4.05
N LEU A 29 3.55 -17.48 -5.13
CA LEU A 29 3.04 -16.13 -5.04
C LEU A 29 1.61 -16.26 -4.51
N LEU A 30 1.47 -16.28 -3.18
CA LEU A 30 0.18 -16.24 -2.54
C LEU A 30 -0.56 -15.02 -3.08
N GLY A 31 -1.83 -15.19 -3.37
CA GLY A 31 -2.69 -14.16 -3.93
C GLY A 31 -2.63 -14.04 -5.46
N SER A 32 -3.79 -14.08 -6.06
CA SER A 32 -3.96 -13.94 -7.50
C SER A 32 -3.72 -12.50 -7.97
N TYR A 33 -3.66 -12.31 -9.28
CA TYR A 33 -3.66 -10.97 -9.88
C TYR A 33 -4.94 -10.21 -9.51
N GLU A 34 -6.09 -10.89 -9.54
CA GLU A 34 -7.40 -10.35 -9.17
C GLU A 34 -7.43 -9.87 -7.72
N ASP A 35 -6.85 -10.63 -6.80
CA ASP A 35 -6.72 -10.22 -5.39
C ASP A 35 -5.89 -8.94 -5.24
N ARG A 36 -4.78 -8.86 -5.96
CA ARG A 36 -3.92 -7.66 -5.95
C ARG A 36 -4.65 -6.43 -6.48
N VAL A 37 -5.44 -6.60 -7.55
CA VAL A 37 -6.28 -5.53 -8.10
C VAL A 37 -7.36 -5.12 -7.11
N ALA A 38 -8.05 -6.09 -6.48
CA ALA A 38 -9.09 -5.82 -5.50
C ALA A 38 -8.56 -5.11 -4.24
N ILE A 39 -7.37 -5.51 -3.75
CA ILE A 39 -6.73 -4.81 -2.63
C ILE A 39 -6.32 -3.37 -3.02
N LYS A 40 -5.80 -3.15 -4.22
CA LYS A 40 -5.50 -1.79 -4.69
C LYS A 40 -6.76 -0.94 -4.82
N GLN A 41 -7.87 -1.52 -5.28
CA GLN A 41 -9.16 -0.83 -5.32
C GLN A 41 -9.65 -0.49 -3.90
N LEU A 42 -9.52 -1.41 -2.94
CA LEU A 42 -9.83 -1.16 -1.53
C LEU A 42 -9.04 0.05 -0.98
N MET A 43 -7.73 0.14 -1.29
CA MET A 43 -6.90 1.28 -0.86
C MET A 43 -7.37 2.60 -1.51
N TRP A 44 -7.78 2.55 -2.79
CA TRP A 44 -8.37 3.71 -3.46
C TRP A 44 -9.70 4.13 -2.83
N ASP A 45 -10.60 3.18 -2.56
CA ASP A 45 -11.91 3.45 -1.94
C ASP A 45 -11.75 4.05 -0.55
N TYR A 46 -10.78 3.55 0.24
CA TYR A 46 -10.39 4.15 1.52
C TYR A 46 -9.99 5.62 1.37
N VAL A 47 -9.06 5.91 0.45
CA VAL A 47 -8.57 7.29 0.22
C VAL A 47 -9.72 8.20 -0.21
N ARG A 48 -10.57 7.74 -1.14
CA ARG A 48 -11.71 8.54 -1.62
C ARG A 48 -12.69 8.85 -0.51
N ALA A 49 -13.06 7.88 0.30
CA ALA A 49 -13.96 8.08 1.43
C ALA A 49 -13.38 9.06 2.47
N ALA A 50 -12.09 8.93 2.79
CA ALA A 50 -11.40 9.85 3.68
C ALA A 50 -11.34 11.28 3.13
N ASP A 51 -11.02 11.45 1.85
CA ASP A 51 -10.88 12.77 1.21
C ASP A 51 -12.21 13.50 1.06
N THR A 52 -13.29 12.74 0.84
CA THR A 52 -14.65 13.29 0.73
C THR A 52 -15.38 13.39 2.05
N LEU A 53 -14.79 12.89 3.14
CA LEU A 53 -15.38 12.82 4.50
C LEU A 53 -16.72 12.08 4.49
N ASP A 54 -16.82 11.02 3.67
CA ASP A 54 -17.97 10.12 3.60
C ASP A 54 -17.83 9.05 4.68
N GLU A 55 -18.54 9.24 5.80
CA GLU A 55 -18.43 8.38 6.97
C GLU A 55 -18.94 6.95 6.72
N ASP A 56 -19.97 6.82 5.87
CA ASP A 56 -20.53 5.51 5.52
C ASP A 56 -19.59 4.72 4.60
N ALA A 57 -19.11 5.36 3.54
CA ALA A 57 -18.12 4.76 2.65
C ALA A 57 -16.81 4.43 3.38
N TYR A 58 -16.36 5.33 4.28
CA TYR A 58 -15.16 5.10 5.07
C TYR A 58 -15.30 3.87 5.98
N ALA A 59 -16.40 3.75 6.71
CA ALA A 59 -16.62 2.59 7.57
C ALA A 59 -16.83 1.29 6.77
N ALA A 60 -17.40 1.36 5.56
CA ALA A 60 -17.70 0.20 4.73
C ALA A 60 -16.45 -0.52 4.20
N VAL A 61 -15.30 0.16 4.11
CA VAL A 61 -14.03 -0.47 3.68
C VAL A 61 -13.34 -1.24 4.80
N PHE A 62 -13.80 -1.12 6.05
CA PHE A 62 -13.30 -1.90 7.19
C PHE A 62 -14.17 -3.12 7.49
N THR A 63 -13.61 -4.12 8.15
CA THR A 63 -14.40 -5.18 8.77
C THR A 63 -15.32 -4.59 9.87
N PRO A 64 -16.38 -5.28 10.31
CA PRO A 64 -17.27 -4.75 11.35
C PRO A 64 -16.56 -4.31 12.63
N ASP A 65 -15.51 -5.03 13.01
CA ASP A 65 -14.65 -4.77 14.17
C ASP A 65 -13.28 -4.15 13.79
N GLY A 66 -13.13 -3.70 12.53
CA GLY A 66 -11.91 -3.15 12.00
C GLY A 66 -11.42 -1.91 12.73
N SER A 67 -10.14 -1.59 12.60
CA SER A 67 -9.52 -0.49 13.36
C SER A 67 -8.67 0.44 12.50
N PHE A 68 -8.68 1.71 12.88
CA PHE A 68 -7.72 2.73 12.46
C PHE A 68 -6.94 3.18 13.70
N ASN A 69 -5.65 2.81 13.78
CA ASN A 69 -4.85 2.95 15.00
C ASN A 69 -5.59 2.37 16.23
N GLN A 70 -5.91 3.20 17.21
CA GLN A 70 -6.61 2.80 18.44
C GLN A 70 -8.14 2.88 18.33
N ILE A 71 -8.69 3.42 17.22
CA ILE A 71 -10.14 3.56 17.02
C ILE A 71 -10.65 2.27 16.39
N LYS A 72 -11.57 1.58 17.07
CA LYS A 72 -12.04 0.26 16.70
C LYS A 72 -13.56 0.20 16.49
N GLY A 73 -13.96 -0.48 15.42
CA GLY A 73 -15.34 -0.72 15.02
C GLY A 73 -15.95 0.38 14.17
N ARG A 74 -16.87 -0.02 13.27
CA ARG A 74 -17.43 0.89 12.24
C ARG A 74 -18.09 2.14 12.82
N ASP A 75 -18.80 2.03 13.94
CA ASP A 75 -19.47 3.20 14.54
C ASP A 75 -18.48 4.24 15.05
N ALA A 76 -17.37 3.79 15.65
CA ALA A 76 -16.31 4.68 16.11
C ALA A 76 -15.56 5.31 14.93
N LEU A 77 -15.36 4.55 13.84
CA LEU A 77 -14.75 5.03 12.61
C LEU A 77 -15.62 6.08 11.91
N LYS A 78 -16.95 5.87 11.82
CA LYS A 78 -17.89 6.88 11.33
C LYS A 78 -17.82 8.17 12.15
N LYS A 79 -17.90 8.02 13.47
CA LYS A 79 -17.80 9.17 14.38
C LYS A 79 -16.51 9.96 14.17
N MET A 80 -15.38 9.29 13.96
CA MET A 80 -14.09 9.95 13.69
C MET A 80 -14.18 10.82 12.42
N ILE A 81 -14.82 10.35 11.35
CA ILE A 81 -14.98 11.12 10.09
C ILE A 81 -15.91 12.32 10.30
N VAL A 82 -17.04 12.13 11.00
CA VAL A 82 -17.95 13.23 11.34
C VAL A 82 -17.25 14.32 12.18
N ASP A 83 -16.47 13.92 13.19
CA ASP A 83 -15.69 14.86 14.01
C ASP A 83 -14.63 15.59 13.19
N MET A 84 -14.00 14.90 12.23
CA MET A 84 -13.03 15.48 11.30
C MET A 84 -13.70 16.52 10.37
N GLU A 85 -14.87 16.20 9.82
CA GLU A 85 -15.63 17.11 8.97
C GLU A 85 -15.96 18.41 9.71
N LYS A 86 -16.50 18.28 10.93
CA LYS A 86 -16.80 19.43 11.80
C LYS A 86 -15.56 20.28 12.08
N SER A 87 -14.46 19.66 12.48
CA SER A 87 -13.19 20.37 12.72
C SER A 87 -12.68 21.08 11.48
N GLN A 88 -12.75 20.44 10.31
CA GLN A 88 -12.35 21.09 9.05
C GLN A 88 -13.27 22.26 8.69
N ALA A 89 -14.58 22.14 8.89
CA ALA A 89 -15.54 23.22 8.65
C ALA A 89 -15.25 24.46 9.52
N GLU A 90 -15.00 24.25 10.82
CA GLU A 90 -14.62 25.31 11.75
C GLU A 90 -13.30 26.00 11.32
N ARG A 91 -12.31 25.23 10.94
CA ARG A 91 -11.01 25.77 10.48
C ARG A 91 -11.12 26.52 9.15
N ARG A 92 -12.05 26.14 8.26
CA ARG A 92 -12.34 26.91 7.04
C ARG A 92 -12.99 28.25 7.36
N GLN A 93 -13.95 28.27 8.30
CA GLN A 93 -14.61 29.52 8.72
C GLN A 93 -13.62 30.52 9.32
N THR A 94 -12.61 30.05 10.05
CA THR A 94 -11.57 30.90 10.64
C THR A 94 -10.40 31.22 9.70
N GLY A 95 -10.43 30.74 8.45
CA GLY A 95 -9.35 30.93 7.49
C GLY A 95 -8.10 30.09 7.74
N GLN A 96 -8.11 29.20 8.73
CA GLN A 96 -6.98 28.32 9.05
C GLN A 96 -6.80 27.18 8.05
N LEU A 97 -7.83 26.88 7.26
CA LEU A 97 -7.83 25.83 6.26
C LEU A 97 -8.41 26.36 4.94
N SER A 98 -7.64 26.25 3.86
CA SER A 98 -7.99 26.88 2.60
C SER A 98 -8.37 25.93 1.46
N GLY A 99 -8.15 24.66 1.56
CA GLY A 99 -8.37 23.72 0.46
C GLY A 99 -8.99 22.42 0.89
N LEU A 100 -9.22 21.55 -0.09
CA LEU A 100 -9.66 20.18 0.12
C LEU A 100 -8.49 19.31 0.60
N MET A 101 -8.82 18.32 1.38
CA MET A 101 -7.87 17.29 1.82
C MET A 101 -7.66 16.27 0.71
N HIS A 102 -6.41 15.87 0.53
CA HIS A 102 -6.01 14.78 -0.36
C HIS A 102 -4.99 13.88 0.33
N HIS A 103 -5.23 12.58 0.27
CA HIS A 103 -4.28 11.57 0.70
C HIS A 103 -3.55 10.99 -0.52
N PHE A 104 -2.24 10.94 -0.40
CA PHE A 104 -1.37 10.25 -1.36
C PHE A 104 -0.81 9.00 -0.70
N MET A 105 -1.09 7.86 -1.27
CA MET A 105 -0.48 6.59 -0.86
C MET A 105 0.47 6.12 -1.96
N ALA A 106 1.74 5.99 -1.65
CA ALA A 106 2.80 5.66 -2.59
C ALA A 106 3.61 4.43 -2.14
N ASN A 107 4.40 3.87 -3.05
CA ASN A 107 5.31 2.76 -2.78
C ASN A 107 4.62 1.57 -2.10
N GLN A 108 3.41 1.24 -2.56
CA GLN A 108 2.61 0.17 -1.99
C GLN A 108 3.21 -1.20 -2.32
N THR A 109 3.36 -2.03 -1.30
CA THR A 109 3.70 -3.46 -1.42
C THR A 109 2.61 -4.29 -0.75
N ILE A 110 2.17 -5.35 -1.44
CA ILE A 110 1.18 -6.30 -0.94
C ILE A 110 1.88 -7.63 -0.68
N GLU A 111 1.92 -8.03 0.58
CA GLU A 111 2.44 -9.30 1.06
C GLU A 111 1.26 -10.19 1.46
N PHE A 112 1.07 -11.32 0.80
CA PHE A 112 0.04 -12.29 1.18
C PHE A 112 0.55 -13.17 2.32
N ILE A 113 -0.19 -13.17 3.41
CA ILE A 113 0.08 -14.00 4.61
C ILE A 113 -0.65 -15.34 4.46
N ALA A 114 -1.87 -15.33 3.86
CA ALA A 114 -2.69 -16.47 3.53
C ALA A 114 -3.55 -16.16 2.30
N GLU A 115 -4.37 -17.10 1.84
CA GLU A 115 -5.27 -16.90 0.68
C GLU A 115 -6.30 -15.78 0.91
N ASP A 116 -6.69 -15.56 2.15
CA ASP A 116 -7.69 -14.59 2.59
C ASP A 116 -7.14 -13.48 3.49
N HIS A 117 -5.80 -13.40 3.64
CA HIS A 117 -5.13 -12.41 4.47
C HIS A 117 -3.89 -11.87 3.78
N ALA A 118 -3.80 -10.56 3.66
CA ALA A 118 -2.62 -9.86 3.15
C ALA A 118 -2.26 -8.66 4.02
N ARG A 119 -1.02 -8.24 3.92
CA ARG A 119 -0.49 -7.03 4.53
C ARG A 119 -0.11 -6.04 3.45
N VAL A 120 -0.50 -4.78 3.61
CA VAL A 120 -0.17 -3.69 2.69
C VAL A 120 0.73 -2.71 3.40
N HIS A 121 1.95 -2.54 2.90
CA HIS A 121 2.89 -1.52 3.36
C HIS A 121 2.89 -0.37 2.38
N TYR A 122 2.98 0.88 2.88
CA TYR A 122 2.96 2.07 2.04
C TYR A 122 3.60 3.27 2.73
N TYR A 123 3.94 4.28 1.92
CA TYR A 123 4.17 5.65 2.38
C TYR A 123 2.90 6.46 2.15
N TRP A 124 2.61 7.37 3.06
CA TRP A 124 1.45 8.22 2.94
C TRP A 124 1.78 9.68 3.24
N GLN A 125 1.01 10.56 2.65
CA GLN A 125 1.01 11.98 3.00
C GLN A 125 -0.41 12.55 2.86
N THR A 126 -0.74 13.49 3.73
CA THR A 126 -1.98 14.27 3.68
C THR A 126 -1.65 15.70 3.30
N VAL A 127 -2.27 16.19 2.25
CA VAL A 127 -2.08 17.52 1.70
C VAL A 127 -3.42 18.25 1.66
N PHE A 128 -3.46 19.49 2.14
CA PHE A 128 -4.55 20.40 1.86
C PHE A 128 -4.21 21.20 0.61
N ALA A 129 -5.08 21.12 -0.41
CA ALA A 129 -4.89 21.82 -1.68
C ALA A 129 -4.87 23.34 -1.44
N GLY A 130 -4.04 24.04 -2.17
CA GLY A 130 -4.05 25.50 -2.20
C GLY A 130 -5.22 26.05 -3.02
N ARG A 131 -5.53 27.33 -2.86
CA ARG A 131 -6.50 28.05 -3.69
C ARG A 131 -5.84 29.02 -4.66
N ASP A 132 -4.73 29.61 -4.25
CA ASP A 132 -3.99 30.63 -4.98
C ASP A 132 -2.56 30.77 -4.45
N LEU A 133 -1.77 31.69 -5.00
CA LEU A 133 -0.38 31.91 -4.59
C LEU A 133 -0.23 32.39 -3.14
N ALA A 134 -1.23 33.05 -2.57
CA ALA A 134 -1.22 33.48 -1.16
C ALA A 134 -1.58 32.31 -0.22
N ASN A 135 -2.26 31.31 -0.74
CA ASN A 135 -2.68 30.10 -0.02
C ASN A 135 -2.21 28.86 -0.77
N PRO A 136 -0.91 28.56 -0.80
CA PRO A 136 -0.36 27.41 -1.53
C PRO A 136 -0.77 26.07 -0.90
N PRO A 137 -0.62 24.96 -1.61
CA PRO A 137 -0.81 23.63 -1.04
C PRO A 137 0.06 23.43 0.20
N ARG A 138 -0.49 22.77 1.22
CA ARG A 138 0.19 22.54 2.49
C ARG A 138 0.16 21.06 2.86
N MET A 139 1.34 20.49 3.08
CA MET A 139 1.45 19.16 3.69
C MET A 139 1.03 19.26 5.16
N ALA A 140 0.09 18.43 5.57
CA ALA A 140 -0.38 18.35 6.95
C ALA A 140 0.35 17.29 7.75
N ALA A 141 0.59 16.12 7.14
CA ALA A 141 1.28 15.01 7.76
C ALA A 141 1.83 14.06 6.68
N ALA A 142 2.81 13.27 7.05
CA ALA A 142 3.35 12.19 6.23
C ALA A 142 3.92 11.09 7.14
N GLY A 143 4.01 9.86 6.61
CA GLY A 143 4.55 8.74 7.36
C GLY A 143 4.59 7.45 6.55
N ARG A 144 4.87 6.37 7.25
CA ARG A 144 4.69 5.00 6.76
C ARG A 144 3.41 4.42 7.36
N GLY A 145 2.82 3.48 6.65
CA GLY A 145 1.64 2.78 7.13
C GLY A 145 1.72 1.28 6.84
N MET A 146 0.96 0.53 7.60
CA MET A 146 0.79 -0.90 7.46
C MET A 146 -0.65 -1.27 7.74
N ASP A 147 -1.28 -1.95 6.80
CA ASP A 147 -2.63 -2.44 6.93
C ASP A 147 -2.64 -3.96 6.87
N ASP A 148 -3.37 -4.61 7.78
CA ASP A 148 -3.81 -5.99 7.59
C ASP A 148 -5.17 -5.97 6.89
N VAL A 149 -5.28 -6.65 5.77
CA VAL A 149 -6.50 -6.76 4.97
C VAL A 149 -6.91 -8.22 4.88
N VAL A 150 -8.21 -8.47 5.01
CA VAL A 150 -8.77 -9.83 5.00
C VAL A 150 -9.92 -9.93 4.03
N ARG A 151 -10.11 -11.14 3.47
CA ARG A 151 -11.23 -11.43 2.59
C ARG A 151 -12.39 -12.00 3.40
N VAL A 152 -13.50 -11.27 3.40
CA VAL A 152 -14.76 -11.67 4.07
C VAL A 152 -15.85 -11.70 3.01
N ASP A 153 -16.53 -12.84 2.89
CA ASP A 153 -17.61 -13.06 1.91
C ASP A 153 -17.21 -12.65 0.46
N GLY A 154 -15.97 -13.01 0.08
CA GLY A 154 -15.40 -12.73 -1.25
C GLY A 154 -14.92 -11.29 -1.47
N ARG A 155 -14.98 -10.42 -0.46
CA ARG A 155 -14.53 -9.03 -0.55
C ARG A 155 -13.34 -8.78 0.36
N TRP A 156 -12.33 -8.06 -0.14
CA TRP A 156 -11.23 -7.58 0.67
C TRP A 156 -11.67 -6.37 1.50
N LEU A 157 -11.38 -6.39 2.81
CA LEU A 157 -11.68 -5.35 3.78
C LEU A 157 -10.47 -5.09 4.67
N ILE A 158 -10.35 -3.88 5.21
CA ILE A 158 -9.31 -3.52 6.17
C ILE A 158 -9.70 -4.06 7.54
N GLN A 159 -8.91 -4.95 8.10
CA GLN A 159 -9.05 -5.43 9.47
C GLN A 159 -8.34 -4.49 10.45
N SER A 160 -7.13 -4.07 10.13
CA SER A 160 -6.43 -3.07 10.92
C SER A 160 -5.63 -2.14 10.01
N ARG A 161 -5.64 -0.87 10.36
CA ARG A 161 -4.83 0.16 9.70
C ARG A 161 -3.99 0.88 10.74
N ASN A 162 -2.67 0.82 10.60
CA ASN A 162 -1.72 1.54 11.42
C ASN A 162 -0.92 2.51 10.55
N VAL A 163 -1.08 3.82 10.78
CA VAL A 163 -0.39 4.86 10.00
C VAL A 163 0.91 5.35 10.63
N ALA A 164 1.34 4.72 11.73
CA ALA A 164 2.60 5.00 12.40
C ALA A 164 3.15 3.72 13.08
N PRO A 165 3.46 2.64 12.30
CA PRO A 165 3.82 1.34 12.85
C PRO A 165 5.13 1.31 13.64
N ASP A 166 5.96 2.34 13.51
CA ASP A 166 7.28 2.42 14.14
C ASP A 166 7.33 3.36 15.35
N ASN A 167 6.18 3.86 15.81
CA ASN A 167 6.05 4.76 16.97
C ASN A 167 5.53 4.01 18.19
#